data_d0bfa496f8adf81dc0ea77655ba03b18
#
_entry.id   d0bfa496f8adf81dc0ea77655ba03b18
#
_cell.length_a   1.000
_cell.length_b   1.000
_cell.length_c   1.000
_cell.angle_alpha   90.00
_cell.angle_beta   90.00
_cell.angle_gamma   90.00
#
_symmetry.space_group_name_H-M   'P 1'
#
loop_
_entity.id
_entity.type
_entity.pdbx_description
1 polymer ?
#
loop_
_entity_poly.entity_id
_entity_poly.type
_entity_poly.pdbx_seq_one_letter_code
_entity_poly.pdbx_strand_id
1 'polypeptide(L)'
;RQDGIPGSLHYWYNDSHEFRDYQVKIVKDFKRVIDYLETRSDIDSRKLAYYGFSWGGILGNLIPAVEKRIKIAIINAGGLKMYKGKPKPEVDYINYVSRVTIPTLMLHGRYDANVSYDNAAKPMFDLIGTQEKDKKLIVYETDHIIPHKELIKESLDWLDLYFGPVGR
;
A
#
# COMPACT_ATOMS: atom_id res chain seq x y z
N ARG A 1 -4.09 23.24 -11.84
CA ARG A 1 -3.04 23.91 -11.03
C ARG A 1 -2.39 22.84 -10.18
N GLN A 2 -1.17 22.49 -10.49
CA GLN A 2 -0.28 21.77 -9.59
C GLN A 2 0.18 22.80 -8.54
N ASP A 3 -0.57 22.95 -7.49
CA ASP A 3 -0.13 23.73 -6.34
C ASP A 3 0.95 22.91 -5.63
N GLY A 4 2.21 23.20 -6.00
CA GLY A 4 3.39 23.04 -5.20
C GLY A 4 3.53 21.72 -4.43
N ILE A 5 3.77 20.58 -5.13
CA ILE A 5 4.51 19.50 -4.49
C ILE A 5 5.95 19.99 -4.37
N PRO A 6 6.49 20.26 -3.19
CA PRO A 6 7.88 20.63 -3.07
C PRO A 6 8.75 19.50 -3.60
N GLY A 7 9.62 19.80 -4.56
CA GLY A 7 10.39 18.82 -5.33
C GLY A 7 11.53 18.13 -4.58
N SER A 8 11.47 17.98 -3.25
CA SER A 8 12.44 17.21 -2.51
C SER A 8 11.77 16.16 -1.64
N LEU A 9 12.18 14.92 -1.77
CA LEU A 9 11.78 13.77 -0.96
C LEU A 9 11.92 13.98 0.57
N HIS A 10 12.56 15.04 1.03
CA HIS A 10 12.71 15.39 2.44
C HIS A 10 11.41 15.88 3.11
N TYR A 11 10.39 16.27 2.34
CA TYR A 11 9.10 16.71 2.85
C TYR A 11 8.13 15.55 3.17
N TRP A 12 8.48 14.32 2.89
CA TRP A 12 7.53 13.21 2.78
C TRP A 12 7.20 12.50 4.09
N TYR A 13 7.87 12.84 5.19
CA TYR A 13 7.56 12.22 6.47
C TYR A 13 8.16 13.05 7.61
N ASN A 14 7.40 14.00 8.10
CA ASN A 14 7.81 14.89 9.16
C ASN A 14 6.62 15.26 10.08
N ASP A 15 6.86 16.01 11.13
CA ASP A 15 5.88 16.44 12.12
C ASP A 15 5.08 17.69 11.71
N SER A 16 5.23 18.17 10.47
CA SER A 16 4.55 19.37 10.01
C SER A 16 3.04 19.18 9.83
N HIS A 17 2.29 20.27 9.93
CA HIS A 17 0.87 20.29 9.60
C HIS A 17 0.66 20.07 8.10
N GLU A 18 1.56 20.56 7.26
CA GLU A 18 1.52 20.39 5.80
C GLU A 18 1.58 18.92 5.43
N PHE A 19 2.49 18.13 6.02
CA PHE A 19 2.56 16.69 5.80
C PHE A 19 1.26 16.00 6.22
N ARG A 20 0.76 16.30 7.42
CA ARG A 20 -0.52 15.77 7.90
C ARG A 20 -1.66 16.08 6.93
N ASP A 21 -1.81 17.35 6.55
CA ASP A 21 -2.91 17.79 5.69
C ASP A 21 -2.82 17.15 4.29
N TYR A 22 -1.60 16.98 3.79
CA TYR A 22 -1.34 16.27 2.54
C TYR A 22 -1.75 14.79 2.63
N GLN A 23 -1.40 14.07 3.70
CA GLN A 23 -1.81 12.68 3.90
C GLN A 23 -3.35 12.55 4.00
N VAL A 24 -3.98 13.44 4.75
CA VAL A 24 -5.45 13.47 4.87
C VAL A 24 -6.11 13.72 3.51
N LYS A 25 -5.54 14.63 2.69
CA LYS A 25 -6.04 14.91 1.34
C LYS A 25 -5.92 13.68 0.44
N ILE A 26 -4.77 13.00 0.43
CA ILE A 26 -4.59 11.75 -0.35
C ILE A 26 -5.67 10.72 0.00
N VAL A 27 -5.90 10.49 1.28
CA VAL A 27 -6.93 9.52 1.71
C VAL A 27 -8.32 9.95 1.25
N LYS A 28 -8.66 11.23 1.36
CA LYS A 28 -9.94 11.76 0.89
C LYS A 28 -10.10 11.62 -0.62
N ASP A 29 -9.06 11.94 -1.38
CA ASP A 29 -9.08 11.84 -2.84
C ASP A 29 -9.21 10.36 -3.25
N PHE A 30 -8.51 9.44 -2.57
CA PHE A 30 -8.65 8.01 -2.82
C PHE A 30 -10.08 7.52 -2.55
N LYS A 31 -10.68 7.92 -1.43
CA LYS A 31 -12.09 7.59 -1.13
C LYS A 31 -13.04 8.12 -2.19
N ARG A 32 -12.81 9.31 -2.72
CA ARG A 32 -13.61 9.87 -3.83
C ARG A 32 -13.49 9.06 -5.11
N VAL A 33 -12.30 8.55 -5.41
CA VAL A 33 -12.15 7.62 -6.54
C VAL A 33 -13.02 6.38 -6.34
N ILE A 34 -13.04 5.81 -5.14
CA ILE A 34 -13.89 4.64 -4.85
C ILE A 34 -15.38 5.00 -4.93
N ASP A 35 -15.79 6.17 -4.40
CA ASP A 35 -17.17 6.66 -4.56
C ASP A 35 -17.57 6.72 -6.05
N TYR A 36 -16.67 7.17 -6.90
CA TYR A 36 -16.90 7.19 -8.36
C TYR A 36 -16.98 5.76 -8.95
N LEU A 37 -16.09 4.85 -8.53
CA LEU A 37 -16.13 3.46 -9.02
C LEU A 37 -17.44 2.76 -8.68
N GLU A 38 -18.05 3.08 -7.54
CA GLU A 38 -19.36 2.54 -7.15
C GLU A 38 -20.52 3.04 -8.04
N THR A 39 -20.34 4.15 -8.74
CA THR A 39 -21.35 4.64 -9.71
C THR A 39 -21.26 3.99 -11.09
N ARG A 40 -20.19 3.21 -11.34
CA ARG A 40 -19.90 2.58 -12.63
C ARG A 40 -20.58 1.21 -12.74
N SER A 41 -21.40 1.04 -13.76
CA SER A 41 -22.10 -0.25 -14.02
C SER A 41 -21.20 -1.34 -14.60
N ASP A 42 -20.04 -0.97 -15.13
CA ASP A 42 -19.04 -1.87 -15.71
C ASP A 42 -17.99 -2.35 -14.69
N ILE A 43 -18.10 -1.91 -13.43
CA ILE A 43 -17.19 -2.27 -12.34
C ILE A 43 -17.96 -2.99 -11.23
N ASP A 44 -17.48 -4.17 -10.83
CA ASP A 44 -17.98 -4.82 -9.62
C ASP A 44 -17.31 -4.21 -8.39
N SER A 45 -17.96 -3.21 -7.78
CA SER A 45 -17.44 -2.51 -6.60
C SER A 45 -17.28 -3.40 -5.36
N ARG A 46 -17.79 -4.63 -5.37
CA ARG A 46 -17.56 -5.62 -4.31
C ARG A 46 -16.19 -6.30 -4.42
N LYS A 47 -15.52 -6.16 -5.56
CA LYS A 47 -14.23 -6.78 -5.90
C LYS A 47 -13.12 -5.72 -6.11
N LEU A 48 -13.02 -4.76 -5.22
CA LEU A 48 -11.99 -3.73 -5.29
C LEU A 48 -10.71 -4.20 -4.60
N ALA A 49 -9.60 -4.13 -5.32
CA ALA A 49 -8.26 -4.38 -4.80
C ALA A 49 -7.43 -3.10 -4.76
N TYR A 50 -6.60 -2.97 -3.74
CA TYR A 50 -5.55 -1.98 -3.67
C TYR A 50 -4.27 -2.54 -4.29
N TYR A 51 -3.68 -1.84 -5.24
CA TYR A 51 -2.32 -2.09 -5.70
C TYR A 51 -1.47 -0.84 -5.47
N GLY A 52 -0.35 -1.01 -4.78
CA GLY A 52 0.57 0.09 -4.50
C GLY A 52 2.01 -0.31 -4.77
N PHE A 53 2.72 0.49 -5.59
CA PHE A 53 4.15 0.36 -5.84
C PHE A 53 4.92 1.49 -5.15
N SER A 54 6.06 1.14 -4.54
CA SER A 54 6.97 2.09 -3.92
C SER A 54 6.25 3.01 -2.91
N TRP A 55 6.10 4.29 -3.19
CA TRP A 55 5.32 5.18 -2.34
C TRP A 55 3.86 4.73 -2.18
N GLY A 56 3.23 4.26 -3.25
CA GLY A 56 1.91 3.62 -3.16
C GLY A 56 1.96 2.38 -2.25
N GLY A 57 3.04 1.61 -2.29
CA GLY A 57 3.28 0.49 -1.36
C GLY A 57 3.38 0.94 0.10
N ILE A 58 4.01 2.08 0.37
CA ILE A 58 4.08 2.71 1.70
C ILE A 58 2.68 3.16 2.16
N LEU A 59 1.88 3.77 1.28
CA LEU A 59 0.49 4.14 1.56
C LEU A 59 -0.41 2.93 1.83
N GLY A 60 0.03 1.73 1.47
CA GLY A 60 -0.59 0.46 1.83
C GLY A 60 -0.73 0.22 3.35
N ASN A 61 0.03 0.93 4.18
CA ASN A 61 -0.17 0.96 5.63
C ASN A 61 -1.43 1.72 6.04
N LEU A 62 -1.82 2.73 5.27
CA LEU A 62 -2.86 3.70 5.65
C LEU A 62 -4.17 3.49 4.89
N ILE A 63 -4.13 3.44 3.55
CA ILE A 63 -5.34 3.42 2.72
C ILE A 63 -6.21 2.19 2.99
N PRO A 64 -5.70 0.95 2.97
CA PRO A 64 -6.53 -0.23 3.28
C PRO A 64 -7.01 -0.27 4.74
N ALA A 65 -6.31 0.40 5.64
CA ALA A 65 -6.72 0.47 7.05
C ALA A 65 -7.98 1.32 7.26
N VAL A 66 -8.19 2.35 6.42
CA VAL A 66 -9.25 3.35 6.58
C VAL A 66 -10.35 3.29 5.50
N GLU A 67 -10.13 2.53 4.41
CA GLU A 67 -11.10 2.31 3.33
C GLU A 67 -11.57 0.85 3.28
N LYS A 68 -12.73 0.58 3.85
CA LYS A 68 -13.24 -0.78 4.05
C LYS A 68 -13.87 -1.43 2.80
N ARG A 69 -14.06 -0.66 1.74
CA ARG A 69 -14.54 -1.18 0.45
C ARG A 69 -13.44 -1.93 -0.30
N ILE A 70 -12.17 -1.67 -0.02
CA ILE A 70 -11.04 -2.48 -0.50
C ILE A 70 -11.08 -3.85 0.16
N LYS A 71 -10.97 -4.90 -0.63
CA LYS A 71 -11.05 -6.30 -0.19
C LYS A 71 -9.73 -7.04 -0.20
N ILE A 72 -8.76 -6.60 -1.01
CA ILE A 72 -7.44 -7.20 -1.19
C ILE A 72 -6.41 -6.08 -1.26
N ALA A 73 -5.23 -6.30 -0.72
CA ALA A 73 -4.07 -5.43 -0.91
C ALA A 73 -2.92 -6.19 -1.58
N ILE A 74 -2.32 -5.58 -2.59
CA ILE A 74 -1.08 -6.01 -3.24
C ILE A 74 -0.08 -4.87 -3.09
N ILE A 75 0.97 -5.11 -2.33
CA ILE A 75 1.97 -4.11 -1.95
C ILE A 75 3.31 -4.49 -2.56
N ASN A 76 3.72 -3.71 -3.57
CA ASN A 76 4.97 -3.91 -4.27
C ASN A 76 6.00 -2.86 -3.83
N ALA A 77 7.17 -3.32 -3.38
CA ALA A 77 8.27 -2.49 -2.88
C ALA A 77 7.80 -1.46 -1.83
N GLY A 78 6.83 -1.84 -0.98
CA GLY A 78 6.32 -1.05 0.12
C GLY A 78 6.96 -1.42 1.45
N GLY A 79 6.75 -0.57 2.44
CA GLY A 79 7.29 -0.81 3.77
C GLY A 79 6.79 0.20 4.79
N LEU A 80 7.06 -0.09 6.05
CA LEU A 80 6.87 0.85 7.14
C LEU A 80 8.07 1.78 7.17
N LYS A 81 7.97 2.90 6.43
CA LYS A 81 9.10 3.80 6.29
C LYS A 81 9.32 4.60 7.57
N MET A 82 10.40 4.31 8.26
CA MET A 82 10.85 5.07 9.42
C MET A 82 11.87 6.12 8.96
N TYR A 83 11.44 7.38 8.92
CA TYR A 83 12.30 8.51 8.63
C TYR A 83 12.83 9.16 9.91
N LYS A 84 13.85 10.01 9.75
CA LYS A 84 14.26 10.93 10.80
C LYS A 84 13.13 11.94 11.06
N GLY A 85 12.46 11.79 12.18
CA GLY A 85 11.32 12.60 12.59
C GLY A 85 10.06 11.74 12.78
N LYS A 86 9.24 12.12 13.75
CA LYS A 86 7.95 11.47 13.99
C LYS A 86 6.88 12.30 13.33
N PRO A 87 6.07 11.74 12.42
CA PRO A 87 4.89 12.44 11.92
C PRO A 87 3.89 12.64 13.06
N LYS A 88 2.90 13.50 12.80
CA LYS A 88 1.80 13.62 13.75
C LYS A 88 1.06 12.29 13.89
N PRO A 89 0.63 11.91 15.10
CA PRO A 89 0.05 10.58 15.38
C PRO A 89 -1.11 10.22 14.46
N GLU A 90 -1.91 11.19 14.04
CA GLU A 90 -3.06 11.00 13.16
C GLU A 90 -2.71 10.61 11.71
N VAL A 91 -1.44 10.67 11.33
CA VAL A 91 -0.93 10.25 10.01
C VAL A 91 0.31 9.36 10.10
N ASP A 92 0.70 8.95 11.29
CA ASP A 92 1.79 8.02 11.49
C ASP A 92 1.35 6.60 11.09
N TYR A 93 2.00 6.01 10.11
CA TYR A 93 1.66 4.71 9.54
C TYR A 93 1.69 3.58 10.56
N ILE A 94 2.52 3.68 11.61
CA ILE A 94 2.59 2.69 12.69
C ILE A 94 1.23 2.53 13.41
N ASN A 95 0.43 3.60 13.45
CA ASN A 95 -0.88 3.58 14.09
C ASN A 95 -1.98 2.93 13.23
N TYR A 96 -1.66 2.60 11.96
CA TYR A 96 -2.62 2.08 11.00
C TYR A 96 -2.29 0.68 10.51
N VAL A 97 -1.03 0.31 10.41
CA VAL A 97 -0.58 -0.95 9.81
C VAL A 97 -1.29 -2.17 10.40
N SER A 98 -1.49 -2.24 11.71
CA SER A 98 -2.20 -3.32 12.39
C SER A 98 -3.71 -3.35 12.12
N ARG A 99 -4.27 -2.29 11.53
CA ARG A 99 -5.68 -2.20 11.13
C ARG A 99 -5.91 -2.64 9.69
N VAL A 100 -4.86 -2.95 8.95
CA VAL A 100 -4.94 -3.62 7.65
C VAL A 100 -5.20 -5.10 7.93
N THR A 101 -6.44 -5.54 7.79
CA THR A 101 -6.90 -6.89 8.15
C THR A 101 -7.43 -7.68 6.96
N ILE A 102 -7.32 -7.13 5.75
CA ILE A 102 -7.73 -7.76 4.49
C ILE A 102 -6.60 -8.64 3.93
N PRO A 103 -6.89 -9.61 3.05
CA PRO A 103 -5.89 -10.41 2.38
C PRO A 103 -4.80 -9.53 1.76
N THR A 104 -3.53 -9.78 2.12
CA THR A 104 -2.42 -8.90 1.74
C THR A 104 -1.25 -9.69 1.17
N LEU A 105 -0.91 -9.40 -0.09
CA LEU A 105 0.30 -9.86 -0.75
C LEU A 105 1.34 -8.75 -0.70
N MET A 106 2.54 -9.04 -0.22
CA MET A 106 3.70 -8.16 -0.32
C MET A 106 4.77 -8.78 -1.24
N LEU A 107 5.26 -8.00 -2.19
CA LEU A 107 6.33 -8.37 -3.12
C LEU A 107 7.48 -7.37 -2.91
N HIS A 108 8.69 -7.88 -2.66
CA HIS A 108 9.80 -7.00 -2.30
C HIS A 108 11.14 -7.50 -2.84
N GLY A 109 12.02 -6.57 -3.19
CA GLY A 109 13.41 -6.87 -3.55
C GLY A 109 14.29 -6.90 -2.30
N ARG A 110 15.13 -7.94 -2.16
CA ARG A 110 16.02 -8.07 -1.02
C ARG A 110 17.02 -6.92 -0.90
N TYR A 111 17.45 -6.40 -2.05
CA TYR A 111 18.47 -5.36 -2.14
C TYR A 111 17.89 -3.98 -2.42
N ASP A 112 16.61 -3.78 -2.13
CA ASP A 112 15.93 -2.49 -2.31
C ASP A 112 16.58 -1.41 -1.42
N ALA A 113 17.29 -0.47 -2.07
CA ALA A 113 17.94 0.64 -1.40
C ALA A 113 16.98 1.81 -1.10
N ASN A 114 15.81 1.86 -1.73
CA ASN A 114 14.82 2.92 -1.52
C ASN A 114 13.90 2.60 -0.34
N VAL A 115 13.49 1.33 -0.24
CA VAL A 115 12.67 0.81 0.85
C VAL A 115 13.33 -0.45 1.37
N SER A 116 14.11 -0.34 2.44
CA SER A 116 14.89 -1.44 2.99
C SER A 116 14.02 -2.65 3.33
N TYR A 117 14.43 -3.83 2.88
CA TYR A 117 13.75 -5.06 3.26
C TYR A 117 13.72 -5.23 4.78
N ASP A 118 14.89 -5.20 5.43
CA ASP A 118 15.01 -5.50 6.85
C ASP A 118 14.40 -4.42 7.76
N ASN A 119 14.54 -3.13 7.36
CA ASN A 119 14.15 -2.01 8.21
C ASN A 119 12.78 -1.42 7.88
N ALA A 120 12.12 -1.87 6.80
CA ALA A 120 10.84 -1.30 6.40
C ALA A 120 9.83 -2.37 5.94
N ALA A 121 10.16 -3.21 4.96
CA ALA A 121 9.21 -4.17 4.39
C ALA A 121 8.88 -5.30 5.38
N LYS A 122 9.89 -5.93 5.97
CA LYS A 122 9.72 -7.01 6.96
C LYS A 122 8.97 -6.52 8.20
N PRO A 123 9.31 -5.38 8.84
CA PRO A 123 8.53 -4.82 9.93
C PRO A 123 7.08 -4.50 9.55
N MET A 124 6.83 -3.98 8.35
CA MET A 124 5.45 -3.79 7.88
C MET A 124 4.69 -5.10 7.83
N PHE A 125 5.27 -6.13 7.21
CA PHE A 125 4.64 -7.45 7.08
C PHE A 125 4.31 -8.07 8.44
N ASP A 126 5.23 -7.97 9.40
CA ASP A 126 5.05 -8.51 10.74
C ASP A 126 3.93 -7.81 11.50
N LEU A 127 3.74 -6.51 11.27
CA LEU A 127 2.75 -5.68 11.95
C LEU A 127 1.38 -5.63 11.28
N ILE A 128 1.26 -6.04 10.00
CA ILE A 128 -0.04 -6.12 9.32
C ILE A 128 -0.98 -7.03 10.10
N GLY A 129 -2.17 -6.51 10.42
CA GLY A 129 -3.19 -7.21 11.22
C GLY A 129 -3.93 -8.34 10.50
N THR A 130 -3.62 -8.60 9.24
CA THR A 130 -4.15 -9.73 8.47
C THR A 130 -3.72 -11.06 9.08
N GLN A 131 -4.62 -12.03 9.16
CA GLN A 131 -4.29 -13.38 9.65
C GLN A 131 -3.17 -14.02 8.82
N GLU A 132 -2.32 -14.84 9.46
CA GLU A 132 -1.14 -15.45 8.81
C GLU A 132 -1.49 -16.23 7.52
N LYS A 133 -2.62 -16.91 7.50
CA LYS A 133 -3.11 -17.66 6.32
C LYS A 133 -3.49 -16.77 5.13
N ASP A 134 -3.80 -15.49 5.39
CA ASP A 134 -4.30 -14.52 4.43
C ASP A 134 -3.27 -13.42 4.12
N LYS A 135 -2.02 -13.58 4.55
CA LYS A 135 -0.92 -12.69 4.17
C LYS A 135 0.29 -13.46 3.64
N LYS A 136 0.96 -12.90 2.67
CA LYS A 136 2.15 -13.51 2.05
C LYS A 136 3.19 -12.44 1.72
N LEU A 137 4.45 -12.69 2.06
CA LEU A 137 5.59 -11.88 1.65
C LEU A 137 6.49 -12.72 0.75
N ILE A 138 6.71 -12.26 -0.47
CA ILE A 138 7.63 -12.88 -1.43
C ILE A 138 8.80 -11.93 -1.63
N VAL A 139 10.00 -12.45 -1.42
CA VAL A 139 11.25 -11.67 -1.54
C VAL A 139 12.04 -12.20 -2.71
N TYR A 140 12.42 -11.31 -3.61
CA TYR A 140 13.22 -11.61 -4.79
C TYR A 140 14.67 -11.11 -4.61
N GLU A 141 15.61 -11.79 -5.20
CA GLU A 141 17.03 -11.40 -5.23
C GLU A 141 17.24 -10.26 -6.27
N THR A 142 16.57 -9.14 -6.03
CA THR A 142 16.56 -7.95 -6.90
C THR A 142 16.56 -6.68 -6.06
N ASP A 143 16.64 -5.53 -6.71
CA ASP A 143 16.53 -4.19 -6.14
C ASP A 143 15.06 -3.74 -5.98
N HIS A 144 14.80 -2.45 -6.17
CA HIS A 144 13.47 -1.82 -6.06
C HIS A 144 12.44 -2.32 -7.07
N ILE A 145 12.89 -2.92 -8.18
CA ILE A 145 12.02 -3.34 -9.28
C ILE A 145 11.91 -4.87 -9.29
N ILE A 146 10.72 -5.38 -8.99
CA ILE A 146 10.41 -6.81 -9.14
C ILE A 146 10.31 -7.15 -10.64
N PRO A 147 10.87 -8.30 -11.09
CA PRO A 147 10.72 -8.71 -12.48
C PRO A 147 9.24 -8.80 -12.86
N HIS A 148 8.88 -8.20 -14.00
CA HIS A 148 7.48 -8.01 -14.40
C HIS A 148 6.69 -9.31 -14.50
N LYS A 149 7.33 -10.39 -14.96
CA LYS A 149 6.68 -11.70 -15.09
C LYS A 149 6.21 -12.23 -13.74
N GLU A 150 7.07 -12.18 -12.74
CA GLU A 150 6.79 -12.62 -11.37
C GLU A 150 5.77 -11.70 -10.71
N LEU A 151 5.91 -10.38 -10.88
CA LEU A 151 4.95 -9.41 -10.38
C LEU A 151 3.53 -9.67 -10.91
N ILE A 152 3.40 -9.84 -12.23
CA ILE A 152 2.10 -10.09 -12.87
C ILE A 152 1.53 -11.43 -12.38
N LYS A 153 2.35 -12.48 -12.42
CA LYS A 153 1.92 -13.84 -12.00
C LYS A 153 1.38 -13.83 -10.57
N GLU A 154 2.18 -13.40 -9.61
CA GLU A 154 1.80 -13.43 -8.19
C GLU A 154 0.60 -12.53 -7.90
N SER A 155 0.50 -11.39 -8.60
CA SER A 155 -0.65 -10.48 -8.45
C SER A 155 -1.94 -11.12 -8.97
N LEU A 156 -1.91 -11.74 -10.15
CA LEU A 156 -3.09 -12.40 -10.72
C LEU A 156 -3.48 -13.63 -9.90
N ASP A 157 -2.53 -14.48 -9.51
CA ASP A 157 -2.79 -15.64 -8.66
C ASP A 157 -3.45 -15.22 -7.33
N TRP A 158 -3.01 -14.09 -6.74
CA TRP A 158 -3.58 -13.56 -5.50
C TRP A 158 -5.01 -13.03 -5.69
N LEU A 159 -5.25 -12.33 -6.80
CA LEU A 159 -6.59 -11.86 -7.14
C LEU A 159 -7.55 -13.04 -7.41
N ASP A 160 -7.11 -14.05 -8.17
CA ASP A 160 -7.92 -15.23 -8.47
C ASP A 160 -8.24 -16.05 -7.22
N LEU A 161 -7.30 -16.10 -6.25
CA LEU A 161 -7.52 -16.81 -4.98
C LEU A 161 -8.70 -16.22 -4.19
N TYR A 162 -8.86 -14.90 -4.16
CA TYR A 162 -9.86 -14.25 -3.31
C TYR A 162 -11.09 -13.73 -4.07
N PHE A 163 -10.96 -13.38 -5.34
CA PHE A 163 -12.06 -12.91 -6.16
C PHE A 163 -12.61 -13.95 -7.12
N GLY A 164 -11.90 -15.07 -7.24
CA GLY A 164 -12.15 -16.08 -8.26
C GLY A 164 -11.58 -15.65 -9.63
N PRO A 165 -11.32 -16.63 -10.51
CA PRO A 165 -10.78 -16.36 -11.82
C PRO A 165 -11.75 -15.51 -12.64
N VAL A 166 -11.21 -14.59 -13.45
CA VAL A 166 -12.01 -13.84 -14.42
C VAL A 166 -12.54 -14.83 -15.45
N GLY A 167 -13.85 -14.91 -15.61
CA GLY A 167 -14.47 -15.74 -16.63
C GLY A 167 -13.89 -15.43 -18.01
N ARG A 168 -13.32 -16.46 -18.64
CA ARG A 168 -12.88 -16.42 -20.04
C ARG A 168 -14.07 -16.61 -20.96
#